data_7309bd912b3527837feabfdf55664d94
#
_entry.id   7309bd912b3527837feabfdf55664d94
#
_cell.length_a   1.000
_cell.length_b   1.000
_cell.length_c   1.000
_cell.angle_alpha   90.00
_cell.angle_beta   90.00
_cell.angle_gamma   90.00
#
_symmetry.space_group_name_H-M   'P 1'
#
loop_
_entity.id
_entity.type
_entity.pdbx_description
1 polymer ?
#
loop_
_entity_poly.entity_id
_entity_poly.type
_entity_poly.pdbx_seq_one_letter_code
_entity_poly.pdbx_strand_id
1 'polypeptide(L)' 'KMDDKNILEKVSDNIRLARLQKRISQEKLAEMVDISTKYLNMIENRKANPTIVIVVKICKVLNIELSAIWSE' A
#
# COMPACT_ATOMS: atom_id res chain seq x y z
N LYS A 1 -21.69 -6.64 -3.81
CA LYS A 1 -21.00 -6.98 -5.05
C LYS A 1 -19.60 -6.37 -5.06
N MET A 2 -18.61 -7.20 -5.36
CA MET A 2 -17.23 -6.73 -5.41
C MET A 2 -16.93 -6.01 -6.72
N ASP A 3 -16.25 -4.87 -6.61
CA ASP A 3 -15.86 -4.05 -7.74
C ASP A 3 -14.35 -3.88 -7.68
N ASP A 4 -13.64 -4.23 -8.74
CA ASP A 4 -12.18 -4.16 -8.80
C ASP A 4 -11.65 -2.77 -8.45
N LYS A 5 -12.32 -1.75 -8.96
CA LYS A 5 -11.94 -0.37 -8.69
C LYS A 5 -12.05 -0.05 -7.21
N ASN A 6 -13.13 -0.47 -6.56
CA ASN A 6 -13.33 -0.21 -5.13
C ASN A 6 -12.29 -0.94 -4.28
N ILE A 7 -11.96 -2.17 -4.66
CA ILE A 7 -10.94 -2.94 -3.96
C ILE A 7 -9.59 -2.23 -4.06
N LEU A 8 -9.21 -1.81 -5.27
CA LEU A 8 -7.93 -1.12 -5.48
C LEU A 8 -7.87 0.19 -4.70
N GLU A 9 -8.96 0.95 -4.71
CA GLU A 9 -9.01 2.22 -3.98
C GLU A 9 -8.79 2.01 -2.48
N LYS A 10 -9.42 1.00 -1.91
CA LYS A 10 -9.26 0.69 -0.49
C LYS A 10 -7.84 0.28 -0.16
N VAL A 11 -7.26 -0.60 -0.97
CA VAL A 11 -5.88 -1.04 -0.77
C VAL A 11 -4.92 0.15 -0.84
N SER A 12 -5.06 0.97 -1.88
CA SER A 12 -4.20 2.14 -2.08
C SER A 12 -4.31 3.13 -0.92
N ASP A 13 -5.53 3.44 -0.53
CA ASP A 13 -5.78 4.41 0.54
C ASP A 13 -5.28 3.88 1.88
N ASN A 14 -5.52 2.60 2.17
CA ASN A 14 -5.09 2.01 3.43
C ASN A 14 -3.56 1.95 3.55
N ILE A 15 -2.87 1.65 2.44
CA ILE A 15 -1.40 1.69 2.42
C ILE A 15 -0.92 3.11 2.73
N ARG A 16 -1.46 4.09 2.03
CA ARG A 16 -1.06 5.48 2.20
C ARG A 16 -1.32 5.97 3.63
N LEU A 17 -2.50 5.69 4.16
CA LEU A 17 -2.86 6.11 5.52
C LEU A 17 -1.96 5.44 6.57
N ALA A 18 -1.71 4.15 6.42
CA ALA A 18 -0.85 3.42 7.35
C ALA A 18 0.59 3.98 7.32
N ARG A 19 1.10 4.30 6.13
CA ARG A 19 2.43 4.90 6.00
C ARG A 19 2.49 6.25 6.72
N LEU A 20 1.48 7.09 6.49
CA LEU A 20 1.42 8.42 7.12
C LEU A 20 1.33 8.32 8.64
N GLN A 21 0.56 7.35 9.14
CA GLN A 21 0.45 7.12 10.59
C GLN A 21 1.79 6.72 11.21
N LYS A 22 2.61 5.97 10.47
CA LYS A 22 3.96 5.59 10.91
C LYS A 22 4.98 6.70 10.69
N ARG A 23 4.59 7.79 10.05
CA ARG A 23 5.44 8.96 9.79
C ARG A 23 6.71 8.63 9.00
N ILE A 24 6.59 7.75 8.03
CA ILE A 24 7.70 7.46 7.13
C ILE A 24 7.37 7.98 5.73
N SER A 25 8.43 8.38 5.01
CA SER A 25 8.27 8.92 3.66
C SER A 25 8.00 7.80 2.65
N GLN A 26 7.48 8.18 1.48
CA GLN A 26 7.37 7.22 0.37
C GLN A 26 8.73 6.64 0.01
N GLU A 27 9.76 7.50 -0.03
CA GLU A 27 11.12 7.03 -0.35
C GLU A 27 11.59 5.97 0.63
N LYS A 28 11.36 6.19 1.93
CA LYS A 28 11.79 5.24 2.95
C LYS A 28 11.02 3.92 2.83
N LEU A 29 9.70 3.98 2.69
CA LEU A 29 8.91 2.76 2.54
C LEU A 29 9.30 2.01 1.27
N ALA A 30 9.48 2.70 0.16
CA ALA A 30 9.88 2.08 -1.09
C ALA A 30 11.22 1.35 -0.93
N GLU A 31 12.19 1.98 -0.27
CA GLU A 31 13.48 1.37 0.03
C GLU A 31 13.30 0.08 0.85
N MET A 32 12.47 0.13 1.88
CA MET A 32 12.28 -0.99 2.79
C MET A 32 11.60 -2.19 2.14
N VAL A 33 10.77 -1.97 1.13
CA VAL A 33 10.10 -3.05 0.41
C VAL A 33 10.72 -3.34 -0.96
N ASP A 34 11.83 -2.68 -1.27
CA ASP A 34 12.63 -2.92 -2.48
C ASP A 34 11.86 -2.67 -3.76
N ILE A 35 11.18 -1.52 -3.80
CA ILE A 35 10.53 -1.01 -5.04
C ILE A 35 10.95 0.44 -5.25
N SER A 36 10.72 0.96 -6.45
CA SER A 36 11.01 2.36 -6.72
C SER A 36 10.02 3.28 -6.02
N THR A 37 10.46 4.49 -5.69
CA THR A 37 9.57 5.50 -5.12
C THR A 37 8.44 5.83 -6.11
N LYS A 38 8.77 5.87 -7.40
CA LYS A 38 7.76 6.12 -8.43
C LYS A 38 6.66 5.06 -8.41
N TYR A 39 7.05 3.79 -8.29
CA TYR A 39 6.08 2.70 -8.27
C TYR A 39 5.20 2.78 -7.02
N LEU A 40 5.80 3.05 -5.85
CA LEU A 40 5.01 3.20 -4.63
C LEU A 40 4.05 4.39 -4.74
N ASN A 41 4.50 5.48 -5.34
CA ASN A 41 3.63 6.63 -5.59
C ASN A 41 2.42 6.24 -6.43
N MET A 42 2.65 5.45 -7.49
CA MET A 42 1.56 4.97 -8.33
C MET A 42 0.60 4.07 -7.56
N ILE A 43 1.12 3.21 -6.70
CA ILE A 43 0.27 2.35 -5.86
C ILE A 43 -0.61 3.22 -4.94
N GLU A 44 -0.01 4.18 -4.27
CA GLU A 44 -0.75 5.03 -3.32
C GLU A 44 -1.75 5.97 -4.01
N ASN A 45 -1.54 6.25 -5.29
CA ASN A 45 -2.44 7.11 -6.07
C ASN A 45 -3.42 6.32 -6.93
N ARG A 46 -3.60 5.04 -6.66
CA ARG A 46 -4.60 4.19 -7.34
C ARG A 46 -4.29 4.01 -8.82
N LYS A 47 -3.02 4.15 -9.22
CA LYS A 47 -2.59 4.05 -10.62
C LYS A 47 -1.85 2.78 -10.94
N ALA A 48 -1.61 1.93 -9.95
CA ALA A 48 -0.96 0.64 -10.15
C ALA A 48 -1.61 -0.37 -9.24
N ASN A 49 -1.72 -1.60 -9.75
CA ASN A 49 -2.27 -2.73 -8.99
C ASN A 49 -1.09 -3.53 -8.45
N PRO A 50 -0.76 -3.39 -7.17
CA PRO A 50 0.41 -4.07 -6.63
C PRO A 50 0.20 -5.58 -6.56
N THR A 51 1.29 -6.34 -6.69
CA THR A 51 1.23 -7.77 -6.49
C THR A 51 0.98 -8.07 -5.01
N ILE A 52 0.47 -9.28 -4.73
CA ILE A 52 0.25 -9.69 -3.34
C ILE A 52 1.58 -9.71 -2.56
N VAL A 53 2.69 -10.06 -3.23
CA VAL A 53 3.99 -10.07 -2.59
C VAL A 53 4.36 -8.68 -2.07
N ILE A 54 4.17 -7.67 -2.91
CA ILE A 54 4.47 -6.29 -2.51
C ILE A 54 3.54 -5.84 -1.39
N VAL A 55 2.25 -6.15 -1.48
CA VAL A 55 1.28 -5.80 -0.44
C VAL A 55 1.68 -6.42 0.90
N VAL A 56 2.05 -7.70 0.91
CA VAL A 56 2.47 -8.38 2.13
C VAL A 56 3.73 -7.73 2.71
N LYS A 57 4.71 -7.40 1.88
CA LYS A 57 5.92 -6.71 2.34
C LYS A 57 5.60 -5.37 2.98
N ILE A 58 4.72 -4.61 2.35
CA ILE A 58 4.28 -3.31 2.89
C ILE A 58 3.61 -3.50 4.25
N CYS A 59 2.71 -4.48 4.36
CA CYS A 59 2.04 -4.76 5.62
C CYS A 59 3.02 -5.12 6.73
N LYS A 60 4.02 -5.92 6.40
CA LYS A 60 5.04 -6.31 7.38
C LYS A 60 5.85 -5.09 7.85
N VAL A 61 6.27 -4.24 6.94
CA VAL A 61 7.04 -3.04 7.28
C VAL A 61 6.21 -2.09 8.13
N LEU A 62 4.95 -1.90 7.75
CA LEU A 62 4.05 -0.99 8.46
C LEU A 62 3.41 -1.62 9.70
N ASN A 63 3.66 -2.90 9.94
CA ASN A 63 3.12 -3.64 11.08
C ASN A 63 1.60 -3.57 11.14
N ILE A 64 0.95 -3.83 10.01
CA ILE A 64 -0.51 -3.90 9.91
C ILE A 64 -0.92 -5.28 9.42
N GLU A 65 -2.10 -5.70 9.83
CA GLU A 65 -2.67 -6.96 9.39
C GLU A 65 -3.01 -6.89 7.90
N LEU A 66 -2.75 -7.98 7.18
CA LEU A 66 -3.10 -8.03 5.76
C LEU A 66 -4.60 -7.77 5.55
N SER A 67 -5.44 -8.30 6.44
CA SER A 67 -6.88 -8.11 6.34
C SER A 67 -7.30 -6.64 6.47
N ALA A 68 -6.49 -5.81 7.12
CA ALA A 68 -6.80 -4.39 7.26
C ALA A 68 -6.61 -3.60 5.96
N ILE A 69 -5.91 -4.19 4.98
CA ILE A 69 -5.52 -3.46 3.77
C ILE A 69 -6.72 -3.14 2.87
N TRP A 70 -7.78 -3.95 2.94
CA TRP A 70 -9.00 -3.69 2.16
C TRP A 70 -10.20 -3.35 3.05
N SER A 71 -9.99 -3.10 4.32
CA SER A 71 -11.10 -2.75 5.22
C SER A 71 -11.50 -1.29 5.03
N GLU A 72 -12.74 -1.00 5.39
CA GLU A 72 -13.31 0.34 5.23
C GLU A 72 -13.00 1.29 6.36
#